data_ea88b629b52a4bd9ed41ffa3934d2c33
#
_entry.id   ea88b629b52a4bd9ed41ffa3934d2c33
#
_cell.length_a   1.000
_cell.length_b   1.000
_cell.length_c   1.000
_cell.angle_alpha   90.00
_cell.angle_beta   90.00
_cell.angle_gamma   90.00
#
_symmetry.space_group_name_H-M   'P 1'
#
loop_
_entity.id
_entity.type
_entity.pdbx_description
1 polymer ?
#
loop_
_entity_poly.entity_id
_entity_poly.type
_entity_poly.pdbx_seq_one_letter_code
_entity_poly.pdbx_strand_id
1 'polypeptide(L)'
;MKKIFTLVAAALCSMSMMAKEYTCPLVVNMMGTDMPVGDVKVNVDEQGEGKYTMSLLNFKMNDYMQIGNIVIKDVEATKCGNVIMLNAAKDIQITEGDDKNVEWMGPGLGNVNIIFKGELKGNNFNAYLNIPLAGGMIVGVKLGKNCNEMGQLPNAGFEKFHEASYNDAKSQEPNGWHSFMSSTGSMASMVSSPVHTYASSEVRENAAEDNKQCVKIVSTPVKIGTIVAASANGTITTGRLKAGSMTATSKDNCSFLDFTSKDVDANGDPFYAVLNNKPDAMKVWVKFKAGDGNKNPKATISALLTNGEYAQDPEDDKYAANIIARAQNSSIESKDEWQEITIPFTYDNENEMPKAALVTMSTCAVPSGGSKSETNPDVLYVDDVEMVYNADVKKVTMDGEDITNKFDEAGGLEIEGYNKALDINNFQLEAIGAGAYVTKKITTDGFDTYVSLTVTSNDLKTCVTRTITLKGYTTGIKNVETLTLPNGVKAIYNTAGQQVTDMQSGQVYIVKYTNGETKKMIKK
;
A
#
# COMPACT_ATOMS: atom_id res chain seq x y z
N MET A 1 -35.76 55.23 -26.85
CA MET A 1 -34.85 54.73 -25.81
C MET A 1 -34.86 53.20 -25.87
N LYS A 2 -33.89 52.63 -26.58
CA LYS A 2 -33.76 51.17 -26.75
C LYS A 2 -32.84 50.64 -25.63
N LYS A 3 -33.36 49.75 -24.79
CA LYS A 3 -32.57 49.01 -23.79
C LYS A 3 -31.85 47.89 -24.50
N ILE A 4 -30.53 47.98 -24.54
CA ILE A 4 -29.66 46.89 -24.99
C ILE A 4 -29.49 45.94 -23.80
N PHE A 5 -30.05 44.75 -23.89
CA PHE A 5 -29.73 43.63 -23.00
C PHE A 5 -28.45 43.00 -23.51
N THR A 6 -27.35 43.20 -22.79
CA THR A 6 -26.12 42.44 -23.02
C THR A 6 -26.25 41.10 -22.33
N LEU A 7 -26.48 40.07 -23.11
CA LEU A 7 -26.47 38.69 -22.65
C LEU A 7 -24.97 38.28 -22.52
N VAL A 8 -24.47 38.26 -21.30
CA VAL A 8 -23.18 37.65 -21.02
C VAL A 8 -23.43 36.12 -20.98
N ALA A 9 -23.22 35.50 -22.11
CA ALA A 9 -23.10 34.03 -22.15
C ALA A 9 -21.78 33.69 -21.47
N ALA A 10 -21.87 33.29 -20.21
CA ALA A 10 -20.78 32.55 -19.56
C ALA A 10 -20.67 31.20 -20.29
N ALA A 11 -19.75 31.13 -21.21
CA ALA A 11 -19.29 29.85 -21.75
C ALA A 11 -18.61 29.10 -20.58
N LEU A 12 -19.38 28.33 -19.86
CA LEU A 12 -18.86 27.20 -19.11
C LEU A 12 -18.24 26.25 -20.16
N CYS A 13 -16.95 26.40 -20.39
CA CYS A 13 -16.16 25.32 -20.93
C CYS A 13 -16.22 24.18 -19.92
N SER A 14 -17.26 23.36 -20.03
CA SER A 14 -17.22 21.99 -19.56
C SER A 14 -16.11 21.33 -20.39
N MET A 15 -14.87 21.34 -19.89
CA MET A 15 -13.91 20.34 -20.29
C MET A 15 -14.61 19.02 -19.93
N SER A 16 -15.13 18.34 -20.92
CA SER A 16 -15.48 16.93 -20.81
C SER A 16 -14.15 16.23 -20.54
N MET A 17 -13.84 16.02 -19.25
CA MET A 17 -12.77 15.15 -18.86
C MET A 17 -13.17 13.77 -19.39
N MET A 18 -12.46 13.31 -20.43
CA MET A 18 -12.75 12.02 -21.02
C MET A 18 -12.26 10.96 -20.05
N ALA A 19 -13.16 10.06 -19.67
CA ALA A 19 -12.80 8.83 -18.97
C ALA A 19 -11.67 8.15 -19.73
N LYS A 20 -10.59 7.83 -19.04
CA LYS A 20 -9.52 7.01 -19.63
C LYS A 20 -9.79 5.55 -19.30
N GLU A 21 -10.01 4.74 -20.34
CA GLU A 21 -10.18 3.30 -20.21
C GLU A 21 -8.80 2.62 -20.18
N TYR A 22 -8.61 1.75 -19.21
CA TYR A 22 -7.44 0.89 -19.06
C TYR A 22 -7.89 -0.57 -19.19
N THR A 23 -7.19 -1.33 -20.04
CA THR A 23 -7.34 -2.79 -20.08
C THR A 23 -6.22 -3.41 -19.26
N CYS A 24 -6.56 -4.15 -18.23
CA CYS A 24 -5.59 -4.72 -17.31
C CYS A 24 -6.04 -6.08 -16.76
N PRO A 25 -5.10 -6.99 -16.44
CA PRO A 25 -5.42 -8.24 -15.78
C PRO A 25 -6.06 -7.99 -14.42
N LEU A 26 -7.04 -8.82 -14.07
CA LEU A 26 -7.70 -8.84 -12.77
C LEU A 26 -7.53 -10.22 -12.14
N VAL A 27 -7.11 -10.21 -10.88
CA VAL A 27 -7.05 -11.41 -10.03
C VAL A 27 -7.85 -11.13 -8.77
N VAL A 28 -8.72 -12.05 -8.40
CA VAL A 28 -9.43 -12.04 -7.12
C VAL A 28 -8.75 -12.99 -6.16
N ASN A 29 -8.37 -12.50 -4.98
CA ASN A 29 -7.86 -13.34 -3.91
C ASN A 29 -8.96 -13.59 -2.89
N MET A 30 -9.26 -14.85 -2.64
CA MET A 30 -10.21 -15.26 -1.60
C MET A 30 -9.52 -16.30 -0.70
N MET A 31 -9.49 -16.03 0.60
CA MET A 31 -8.91 -16.93 1.60
C MET A 31 -7.47 -17.39 1.25
N GLY A 32 -6.64 -16.45 0.74
CA GLY A 32 -5.27 -16.71 0.35
C GLY A 32 -5.08 -17.38 -1.02
N THR A 33 -6.16 -17.69 -1.74
CA THR A 33 -6.10 -18.30 -3.08
C THR A 33 -6.35 -17.26 -4.16
N ASP A 34 -5.39 -17.10 -5.07
CA ASP A 34 -5.52 -16.24 -6.24
C ASP A 34 -6.32 -16.93 -7.36
N MET A 35 -7.36 -16.25 -7.84
CA MET A 35 -8.24 -16.69 -8.93
C MET A 35 -8.14 -15.66 -10.07
N PRO A 36 -7.38 -15.96 -11.13
CA PRO A 36 -7.32 -15.09 -12.32
C PRO A 36 -8.68 -15.01 -13.02
N VAL A 37 -9.15 -13.79 -13.28
CA VAL A 37 -10.38 -13.53 -14.03
C VAL A 37 -10.09 -13.27 -15.51
N GLY A 38 -8.90 -12.71 -15.81
CA GLY A 38 -8.51 -12.26 -17.14
C GLY A 38 -8.43 -10.74 -17.24
N ASP A 39 -8.36 -10.25 -18.48
CA ASP A 39 -8.31 -8.81 -18.74
C ASP A 39 -9.68 -8.16 -18.58
N VAL A 40 -9.74 -7.06 -17.85
CA VAL A 40 -10.93 -6.25 -17.63
C VAL A 40 -10.72 -4.81 -18.08
N LYS A 41 -11.80 -4.10 -18.35
CA LYS A 41 -11.80 -2.68 -18.68
C LYS A 41 -12.16 -1.86 -17.44
N VAL A 42 -11.24 -1.01 -17.02
CA VAL A 42 -11.41 -0.09 -15.90
C VAL A 42 -11.44 1.33 -16.44
N ASN A 43 -12.50 2.07 -16.15
CA ASN A 43 -12.55 3.50 -16.47
C ASN A 43 -12.07 4.29 -15.26
N VAL A 44 -11.21 5.27 -15.52
CA VAL A 44 -10.69 6.19 -14.51
C VAL A 44 -10.92 7.61 -14.98
N ASP A 45 -11.81 8.31 -14.28
CA ASP A 45 -12.29 9.65 -14.61
C ASP A 45 -11.76 10.67 -13.61
N GLU A 46 -11.03 11.67 -14.08
CA GLU A 46 -10.68 12.82 -13.26
C GLU A 46 -11.88 13.73 -13.10
N GLN A 47 -12.26 14.01 -11.84
CA GLN A 47 -13.43 14.86 -11.51
C GLN A 47 -13.04 16.31 -11.19
N GLY A 48 -11.74 16.63 -11.18
CA GLY A 48 -11.20 17.89 -10.68
C GLY A 48 -10.90 17.89 -9.18
N GLU A 49 -10.22 18.93 -8.71
CA GLU A 49 -9.83 19.09 -7.30
C GLU A 49 -9.07 17.88 -6.68
N GLY A 50 -8.31 17.15 -7.53
CA GLY A 50 -7.56 15.97 -7.06
C GLY A 50 -8.45 14.77 -6.75
N LYS A 51 -9.65 14.69 -7.33
CA LYS A 51 -10.57 13.57 -7.16
C LYS A 51 -10.80 12.81 -8.45
N TYR A 52 -10.98 11.51 -8.30
CA TYR A 52 -11.23 10.59 -9.40
C TYR A 52 -12.44 9.70 -9.12
N THR A 53 -13.04 9.21 -10.19
CA THR A 53 -14.00 8.10 -10.14
C THR A 53 -13.38 6.90 -10.87
N MET A 54 -13.33 5.75 -10.20
CA MET A 54 -12.94 4.49 -10.79
C MET A 54 -14.19 3.62 -11.00
N SER A 55 -14.34 3.01 -12.18
CA SER A 55 -15.45 2.12 -12.44
C SER A 55 -15.05 0.86 -13.20
N LEU A 56 -15.63 -0.25 -12.78
CA LEU A 56 -15.60 -1.55 -13.43
C LEU A 56 -17.05 -1.94 -13.71
N LEU A 57 -17.48 -1.77 -14.96
CA LEU A 57 -18.86 -1.93 -15.37
C LEU A 57 -19.14 -3.34 -15.89
N ASN A 58 -20.36 -3.85 -15.62
CA ASN A 58 -20.81 -5.17 -16.05
C ASN A 58 -19.86 -6.31 -15.62
N PHE A 59 -19.27 -6.18 -14.44
CA PHE A 59 -18.25 -7.12 -13.99
C PHE A 59 -18.85 -8.49 -13.72
N LYS A 60 -18.23 -9.50 -14.34
CA LYS A 60 -18.50 -10.93 -14.11
C LYS A 60 -17.19 -11.59 -13.71
N MET A 61 -17.19 -12.22 -12.57
CA MET A 61 -16.02 -12.98 -12.12
C MET A 61 -15.90 -14.30 -12.92
N ASN A 62 -17.05 -14.91 -13.22
CA ASN A 62 -17.21 -16.07 -14.09
C ASN A 62 -18.68 -16.20 -14.51
N ASP A 63 -19.04 -17.27 -15.20
CA ASP A 63 -20.41 -17.51 -15.69
C ASP A 63 -21.45 -17.66 -14.59
N TYR A 64 -21.04 -17.95 -13.36
CA TYR A 64 -21.91 -18.17 -12.20
C TYR A 64 -21.91 -17.00 -11.20
N MET A 65 -20.86 -16.19 -11.19
CA MET A 65 -20.70 -15.05 -10.28
C MET A 65 -20.68 -13.73 -11.08
N GLN A 66 -21.84 -13.17 -11.26
CA GLN A 66 -22.09 -11.96 -12.03
C GLN A 66 -22.34 -10.82 -11.04
N ILE A 67 -21.36 -9.95 -10.88
CA ILE A 67 -21.31 -8.98 -9.79
C ILE A 67 -22.09 -7.70 -10.12
N GLY A 68 -21.87 -7.09 -11.28
CA GLY A 68 -22.55 -5.85 -11.70
C GLY A 68 -21.58 -4.67 -11.86
N ASN A 69 -22.07 -3.47 -11.59
CA ASN A 69 -21.31 -2.23 -11.74
C ASN A 69 -20.68 -1.83 -10.40
N ILE A 70 -19.36 -1.84 -10.35
CA ILE A 70 -18.56 -1.36 -9.22
C ILE A 70 -18.10 0.05 -9.55
N VAL A 71 -18.55 1.06 -8.77
CA VAL A 71 -18.19 2.47 -8.98
C VAL A 71 -17.68 3.06 -7.67
N ILE A 72 -16.42 3.46 -7.67
CA ILE A 72 -15.77 4.13 -6.54
C ILE A 72 -15.63 5.60 -6.89
N LYS A 73 -16.48 6.44 -6.31
CA LYS A 73 -16.47 7.90 -6.51
C LYS A 73 -15.57 8.58 -5.49
N ASP A 74 -15.16 9.82 -5.76
CA ASP A 74 -14.37 10.67 -4.85
C ASP A 74 -13.11 9.95 -4.34
N VAL A 75 -12.42 9.24 -5.23
CA VAL A 75 -11.10 8.66 -4.97
C VAL A 75 -10.11 9.80 -4.89
N GLU A 76 -9.43 9.94 -3.75
CA GLU A 76 -8.44 10.98 -3.57
C GLU A 76 -7.18 10.69 -4.35
N ALA A 77 -6.67 11.70 -5.06
CA ALA A 77 -5.48 11.59 -5.86
C ALA A 77 -4.38 12.52 -5.35
N THR A 78 -3.17 11.97 -5.29
CA THR A 78 -1.95 12.71 -4.98
C THR A 78 -0.94 12.48 -6.09
N LYS A 79 -0.40 13.57 -6.66
CA LYS A 79 0.63 13.49 -7.69
C LYS A 79 2.02 13.57 -7.05
N CYS A 80 2.89 12.66 -7.46
CA CYS A 80 4.32 12.71 -7.15
C CYS A 80 5.11 12.39 -8.43
N GLY A 81 5.89 13.35 -8.91
CA GLY A 81 6.57 13.20 -10.18
C GLY A 81 5.62 12.89 -11.34
N ASN A 82 5.84 11.76 -12.00
CA ASN A 82 5.03 11.27 -13.13
C ASN A 82 3.98 10.22 -12.74
N VAL A 83 3.77 9.99 -11.43
CA VAL A 83 2.79 9.04 -10.89
C VAL A 83 1.64 9.79 -10.22
N ILE A 84 0.41 9.34 -10.46
CA ILE A 84 -0.78 9.75 -9.72
C ILE A 84 -1.17 8.57 -8.82
N MET A 85 -1.15 8.81 -7.52
CA MET A 85 -1.49 7.84 -6.48
C MET A 85 -2.95 8.06 -6.07
N LEU A 86 -3.74 6.99 -6.06
CA LEU A 86 -5.17 6.99 -5.82
C LEU A 86 -5.48 6.25 -4.52
N ASN A 87 -6.30 6.84 -3.64
CA ASN A 87 -6.66 6.24 -2.36
C ASN A 87 -8.16 6.44 -2.06
N ALA A 88 -8.81 5.41 -1.53
CA ALA A 88 -10.14 5.50 -0.96
C ALA A 88 -10.35 4.45 0.13
N ALA A 89 -11.07 4.82 1.20
CA ALA A 89 -11.57 3.88 2.20
C ALA A 89 -13.01 4.31 2.54
N LYS A 90 -13.99 3.58 2.04
CA LYS A 90 -15.40 3.96 2.12
C LYS A 90 -16.36 2.82 1.84
N ASP A 91 -17.64 3.05 2.11
CA ASP A 91 -18.72 2.19 1.67
C ASP A 91 -19.15 2.53 0.24
N ILE A 92 -19.38 1.51 -0.57
CA ILE A 92 -19.97 1.62 -1.90
C ILE A 92 -21.19 0.71 -2.01
N GLN A 93 -22.05 0.98 -3.00
CA GLN A 93 -23.13 0.09 -3.42
C GLN A 93 -22.83 -0.40 -4.83
N ILE A 94 -22.86 -1.72 -5.00
CA ILE A 94 -22.72 -2.34 -6.31
C ILE A 94 -24.12 -2.38 -6.94
N THR A 95 -24.22 -1.87 -8.17
CA THR A 95 -25.51 -1.82 -8.89
C THR A 95 -25.59 -2.91 -9.95
N GLU A 96 -26.80 -3.15 -10.45
CA GLU A 96 -27.01 -4.05 -11.58
C GLU A 96 -26.18 -3.61 -12.80
N GLY A 97 -25.75 -4.57 -13.60
CA GLY A 97 -25.22 -4.30 -14.93
C GLY A 97 -26.32 -4.03 -15.95
N ASP A 98 -25.92 -3.79 -17.20
CA ASP A 98 -26.81 -3.37 -18.28
C ASP A 98 -27.72 -4.50 -18.79
N ASP A 99 -27.26 -5.76 -18.75
CA ASP A 99 -28.02 -6.92 -19.21
C ASP A 99 -29.11 -7.30 -18.19
N LYS A 100 -30.35 -7.06 -18.57
CA LYS A 100 -31.55 -7.35 -17.74
C LYS A 100 -31.89 -8.85 -17.64
N ASN A 101 -31.25 -9.70 -18.45
CA ASN A 101 -31.43 -11.15 -18.37
C ASN A 101 -30.45 -11.81 -17.40
N VAL A 102 -29.54 -11.05 -16.84
CA VAL A 102 -28.53 -11.48 -15.88
C VAL A 102 -29.00 -11.20 -14.46
N GLU A 103 -28.94 -12.21 -13.59
CA GLU A 103 -29.15 -12.04 -12.16
C GLU A 103 -27.85 -11.53 -11.51
N TRP A 104 -27.81 -10.22 -11.24
CA TRP A 104 -26.65 -9.57 -10.67
C TRP A 104 -26.60 -9.74 -9.15
N MET A 105 -25.53 -10.33 -8.63
CA MET A 105 -25.37 -10.62 -7.20
C MET A 105 -25.01 -9.39 -6.37
N GLY A 106 -24.32 -8.41 -6.98
CA GLY A 106 -23.79 -7.24 -6.28
C GLY A 106 -24.82 -6.42 -5.50
N PRO A 107 -26.00 -6.12 -6.04
CA PRO A 107 -27.03 -5.38 -5.31
C PRO A 107 -27.46 -6.05 -4.00
N GLY A 108 -27.43 -7.40 -3.95
CA GLY A 108 -27.75 -8.19 -2.76
C GLY A 108 -26.71 -8.07 -1.63
N LEU A 109 -25.52 -7.56 -1.90
CA LEU A 109 -24.48 -7.37 -0.89
C LEU A 109 -24.72 -6.12 -0.01
N GLY A 110 -25.64 -5.23 -0.42
CA GLY A 110 -25.91 -3.98 0.28
C GLY A 110 -24.71 -3.02 0.26
N ASN A 111 -24.44 -2.37 1.40
CA ASN A 111 -23.25 -1.54 1.54
C ASN A 111 -22.00 -2.41 1.69
N VAL A 112 -21.05 -2.22 0.78
CA VAL A 112 -19.76 -2.92 0.76
C VAL A 112 -18.67 -1.94 1.17
N ASN A 113 -18.04 -2.18 2.30
CA ASN A 113 -16.85 -1.43 2.71
C ASN A 113 -15.67 -1.83 1.81
N ILE A 114 -14.95 -0.84 1.29
CA ILE A 114 -13.75 -1.06 0.49
C ILE A 114 -12.59 -0.22 1.00
N ILE A 115 -11.39 -0.79 0.88
CA ILE A 115 -10.15 -0.04 0.95
C ILE A 115 -9.47 -0.20 -0.42
N PHE A 116 -9.16 0.93 -1.06
CA PHE A 116 -8.62 0.99 -2.42
C PHE A 116 -7.33 1.80 -2.45
N LYS A 117 -6.32 1.25 -3.10
CA LYS A 117 -5.10 1.96 -3.50
C LYS A 117 -4.82 1.70 -4.97
N GLY A 118 -4.46 2.74 -5.70
CA GLY A 118 -4.14 2.64 -7.11
C GLY A 118 -3.01 3.59 -7.52
N GLU A 119 -2.41 3.29 -8.67
CA GLU A 119 -1.37 4.08 -9.30
C GLU A 119 -1.63 4.22 -10.80
N LEU A 120 -1.50 5.47 -11.28
CA LEU A 120 -1.50 5.79 -12.69
C LEU A 120 -0.09 6.25 -13.08
N LYS A 121 0.57 5.52 -13.96
CA LYS A 121 1.88 5.87 -14.52
C LYS A 121 1.84 5.75 -16.03
N GLY A 122 1.73 6.88 -16.72
CA GLY A 122 1.57 6.91 -18.18
C GLY A 122 0.27 6.20 -18.63
N ASN A 123 0.42 5.08 -19.32
CA ASN A 123 -0.69 4.25 -19.78
C ASN A 123 -0.96 3.02 -18.90
N ASN A 124 -0.25 2.90 -17.79
CA ASN A 124 -0.41 1.79 -16.87
C ASN A 124 -1.30 2.21 -15.70
N PHE A 125 -2.22 1.31 -15.35
CA PHE A 125 -3.04 1.36 -14.15
C PHE A 125 -2.79 0.10 -13.33
N ASN A 126 -2.44 0.27 -12.05
CA ASN A 126 -2.32 -0.80 -11.09
C ASN A 126 -3.15 -0.45 -9.86
N ALA A 127 -3.79 -1.42 -9.24
CA ALA A 127 -4.53 -1.19 -8.01
C ALA A 127 -4.71 -2.44 -7.15
N TYR A 128 -4.88 -2.21 -5.85
CA TYR A 128 -5.38 -3.16 -4.88
C TYR A 128 -6.72 -2.69 -4.31
N LEU A 129 -7.67 -3.60 -4.17
CA LEU A 129 -8.85 -3.42 -3.35
C LEU A 129 -8.88 -4.50 -2.28
N ASN A 130 -9.29 -4.11 -1.09
CA ASN A 130 -9.57 -4.99 0.01
C ASN A 130 -11.04 -4.81 0.42
N ILE A 131 -11.79 -5.90 0.46
CA ILE A 131 -13.24 -5.93 0.67
C ILE A 131 -13.54 -6.86 1.83
N PRO A 132 -13.68 -6.33 3.06
CA PRO A 132 -14.12 -7.12 4.21
C PRO A 132 -15.59 -7.54 4.03
N LEU A 133 -15.84 -8.83 4.01
CA LEU A 133 -17.17 -9.41 3.92
C LEU A 133 -17.67 -9.92 5.29
N ALA A 134 -18.87 -10.52 5.29
CA ALA A 134 -19.44 -11.16 6.47
C ALA A 134 -18.58 -12.33 6.97
N GLY A 135 -18.61 -12.58 8.28
CA GLY A 135 -17.92 -13.71 8.90
C GLY A 135 -16.39 -13.60 8.88
N GLY A 136 -15.84 -12.38 8.72
CA GLY A 136 -14.39 -12.16 8.71
C GLY A 136 -13.69 -12.52 7.40
N MET A 137 -14.44 -12.91 6.37
CA MET A 137 -13.88 -13.18 5.05
C MET A 137 -13.43 -11.88 4.39
N ILE A 138 -12.28 -11.92 3.71
CA ILE A 138 -11.72 -10.79 2.99
C ILE A 138 -11.54 -11.20 1.53
N VAL A 139 -12.01 -10.33 0.64
CA VAL A 139 -11.77 -10.45 -0.78
C VAL A 139 -10.74 -9.40 -1.19
N GLY A 140 -9.57 -9.85 -1.60
CA GLY A 140 -8.55 -9.01 -2.23
C GLY A 140 -8.76 -8.96 -3.74
N VAL A 141 -8.64 -7.79 -4.35
CA VAL A 141 -8.68 -7.64 -5.82
C VAL A 141 -7.40 -6.96 -6.27
N LYS A 142 -6.71 -7.60 -7.20
CA LYS A 142 -5.48 -7.12 -7.83
C LYS A 142 -5.79 -6.71 -9.26
N LEU A 143 -5.48 -5.48 -9.62
CA LEU A 143 -5.66 -4.92 -10.95
C LEU A 143 -4.32 -4.45 -11.50
N GLY A 144 -3.99 -4.82 -12.74
CA GLY A 144 -2.78 -4.39 -13.42
C GLY A 144 -1.62 -5.37 -13.33
N LYS A 145 -0.68 -5.25 -14.27
CA LYS A 145 0.45 -6.17 -14.42
C LYS A 145 1.47 -6.07 -13.28
N ASN A 146 1.66 -4.86 -12.76
CA ASN A 146 2.67 -4.54 -11.74
C ASN A 146 2.05 -4.24 -10.38
N CYS A 147 0.82 -4.70 -10.12
CA CYS A 147 0.17 -4.46 -8.83
C CYS A 147 0.98 -5.05 -7.67
N ASN A 148 1.68 -6.17 -7.85
CA ASN A 148 2.53 -6.77 -6.82
C ASN A 148 3.72 -5.88 -6.42
N GLU A 149 4.17 -4.99 -7.30
CA GLU A 149 5.26 -4.03 -7.05
C GLU A 149 4.78 -2.78 -6.28
N MET A 150 3.46 -2.57 -6.18
CA MET A 150 2.92 -1.43 -5.43
C MET A 150 3.34 -1.49 -3.96
N GLY A 151 3.76 -0.34 -3.44
CA GLY A 151 4.30 -0.24 -2.08
C GLY A 151 5.74 -0.73 -1.93
N GLN A 152 6.42 -1.12 -3.01
CA GLN A 152 7.83 -1.50 -3.02
C GLN A 152 8.68 -0.50 -3.80
N LEU A 153 10.00 -0.55 -3.61
CA LEU A 153 10.96 0.23 -4.38
C LEU A 153 11.09 -0.34 -5.80
N PRO A 154 11.46 0.48 -6.79
CA PRO A 154 11.68 -0.02 -8.14
C PRO A 154 12.82 -1.05 -8.16
N ASN A 155 12.62 -2.16 -8.91
CA ASN A 155 13.63 -3.19 -9.13
C ASN A 155 14.37 -3.62 -7.84
N ALA A 156 13.62 -3.82 -6.77
CA ALA A 156 14.14 -4.02 -5.42
C ALA A 156 14.92 -5.34 -5.24
N GLY A 157 14.73 -6.32 -6.13
CA GLY A 157 15.54 -7.55 -6.23
C GLY A 157 16.75 -7.42 -7.14
N PHE A 158 17.06 -6.24 -7.68
CA PHE A 158 18.22 -5.97 -8.52
C PHE A 158 18.42 -6.90 -9.73
N GLU A 159 17.34 -7.36 -10.34
CA GLU A 159 17.39 -8.29 -11.49
C GLU A 159 17.53 -7.59 -12.86
N LYS A 160 17.37 -6.25 -12.91
CA LYS A 160 17.42 -5.47 -14.15
C LYS A 160 18.50 -4.40 -14.05
N PHE A 161 19.40 -4.38 -15.04
CA PHE A 161 20.50 -3.43 -15.11
C PHE A 161 20.55 -2.75 -16.47
N HIS A 162 21.12 -1.55 -16.51
CA HIS A 162 21.46 -0.82 -17.71
C HIS A 162 22.92 -0.32 -17.66
N GLU A 163 23.48 0.00 -18.81
CA GLU A 163 24.81 0.63 -18.90
C GLU A 163 24.68 2.11 -18.58
N ALA A 164 25.44 2.58 -17.60
CA ALA A 164 25.63 3.99 -17.29
C ALA A 164 27.05 4.41 -17.63
N SER A 165 27.24 5.62 -18.15
CA SER A 165 28.56 6.13 -18.53
C SER A 165 28.78 7.54 -18.04
N TYR A 166 30.01 7.81 -17.60
CA TYR A 166 30.49 9.14 -17.19
C TYR A 166 31.89 9.34 -17.78
N ASN A 167 32.04 10.29 -18.69
CA ASN A 167 33.22 10.41 -19.54
C ASN A 167 33.51 9.06 -20.25
N ASP A 168 34.71 8.51 -20.13
CA ASP A 168 35.12 7.23 -20.73
C ASP A 168 34.84 6.01 -19.85
N ALA A 169 34.35 6.21 -18.61
CA ALA A 169 34.05 5.13 -17.69
C ALA A 169 32.63 4.60 -17.93
N LYS A 170 32.49 3.27 -17.79
CA LYS A 170 31.21 2.56 -17.90
C LYS A 170 30.93 1.76 -16.66
N SER A 171 29.69 1.77 -16.23
CA SER A 171 29.16 1.06 -15.09
C SER A 171 27.87 0.35 -15.46
N GLN A 172 27.43 -0.58 -14.62
CA GLN A 172 26.10 -1.16 -14.67
C GLN A 172 25.31 -0.68 -13.47
N GLU A 173 24.26 0.08 -13.71
CA GLU A 173 23.34 0.54 -12.66
C GLU A 173 22.06 -0.30 -12.69
N PRO A 174 21.51 -0.69 -11.52
CA PRO A 174 20.18 -1.30 -11.47
C PRO A 174 19.12 -0.26 -11.89
N ASN A 175 18.13 -0.68 -12.66
CA ASN A 175 17.05 0.21 -13.10
C ASN A 175 16.34 0.85 -11.89
N GLY A 176 16.19 2.17 -11.92
CA GLY A 176 15.60 2.95 -10.83
C GLY A 176 16.51 3.22 -9.63
N TRP A 177 17.82 2.86 -9.74
CA TRP A 177 18.84 3.14 -8.75
C TRP A 177 20.05 3.78 -9.42
N HIS A 178 20.66 4.75 -8.76
CA HIS A 178 21.66 5.62 -9.36
C HIS A 178 22.97 5.64 -8.55
N SER A 179 24.09 5.66 -9.27
CA SER A 179 25.43 5.78 -8.71
C SER A 179 26.02 7.16 -9.01
N PHE A 180 27.32 7.29 -8.82
CA PHE A 180 28.04 8.52 -9.17
C PHE A 180 28.02 8.82 -10.68
N MET A 181 27.69 7.86 -11.54
CA MET A 181 27.63 8.03 -13.01
C MET A 181 26.64 9.10 -13.45
N SER A 182 25.56 9.30 -12.69
CA SER A 182 24.55 10.33 -12.94
C SER A 182 24.63 11.52 -11.99
N SER A 183 25.75 11.66 -11.28
CA SER A 183 25.96 12.69 -10.25
C SER A 183 25.92 14.11 -10.80
N THR A 184 25.64 15.06 -9.92
CA THR A 184 25.65 16.51 -10.19
C THR A 184 26.47 17.25 -9.15
N GLY A 185 26.60 18.56 -9.30
CA GLY A 185 27.34 19.44 -8.39
C GLY A 185 28.66 19.96 -8.96
N SER A 186 29.18 21.02 -8.37
CA SER A 186 30.36 21.74 -8.87
C SER A 186 31.63 20.91 -8.88
N MET A 187 31.72 19.89 -8.01
CA MET A 187 32.88 19.01 -7.90
C MET A 187 32.74 17.72 -8.69
N ALA A 188 31.56 17.38 -9.18
CA ALA A 188 31.32 16.13 -9.88
C ALA A 188 32.25 15.94 -11.10
N SER A 189 32.44 17.00 -11.91
CA SER A 189 33.31 16.96 -13.10
C SER A 189 34.82 16.90 -12.77
N MET A 190 35.20 17.15 -11.53
CA MET A 190 36.59 17.11 -11.08
C MET A 190 37.03 15.73 -10.60
N VAL A 191 36.09 14.87 -10.28
CA VAL A 191 36.36 13.50 -9.85
C VAL A 191 36.59 12.62 -11.07
N SER A 192 37.72 11.95 -11.16
CA SER A 192 38.02 11.00 -12.21
C SER A 192 37.13 9.78 -12.07
N SER A 193 36.06 9.76 -12.83
CA SER A 193 35.15 8.65 -13.16
C SER A 193 35.15 7.45 -12.20
N PRO A 194 34.68 7.58 -10.97
CA PRO A 194 34.60 6.43 -10.07
C PRO A 194 33.46 5.51 -10.51
N VAL A 195 33.81 4.31 -10.92
CA VAL A 195 32.85 3.25 -11.15
C VAL A 195 32.55 2.58 -9.83
N HIS A 196 31.32 2.74 -9.33
CA HIS A 196 30.92 2.22 -8.02
C HIS A 196 30.01 1.02 -8.08
N THR A 197 29.32 0.76 -9.21
CA THR A 197 28.27 -0.25 -9.28
C THR A 197 28.48 -1.23 -10.43
N TYR A 198 28.13 -2.49 -10.18
CA TYR A 198 28.22 -3.60 -11.11
C TYR A 198 27.06 -4.55 -10.89
N ALA A 199 26.54 -5.18 -11.95
CA ALA A 199 25.74 -6.38 -11.82
C ALA A 199 26.63 -7.53 -11.34
N SER A 200 26.14 -8.36 -10.43
CA SER A 200 26.87 -9.50 -9.90
C SER A 200 25.99 -10.72 -9.81
N SER A 201 26.53 -11.88 -10.14
CA SER A 201 25.89 -13.18 -9.94
C SER A 201 26.15 -13.79 -8.55
N GLU A 202 26.68 -12.99 -7.63
CA GLU A 202 26.90 -13.37 -6.23
C GLU A 202 25.55 -13.33 -5.50
N VAL A 203 24.79 -14.42 -5.57
CA VAL A 203 23.49 -14.52 -4.90
C VAL A 203 23.61 -15.37 -3.62
N ARG A 204 22.69 -15.17 -2.69
CA ARG A 204 22.65 -15.94 -1.43
C ARG A 204 22.19 -17.38 -1.67
N GLU A 205 22.61 -18.28 -0.78
CA GLU A 205 22.05 -19.62 -0.72
C GLU A 205 20.53 -19.55 -0.43
N ASN A 206 19.77 -20.41 -1.06
CA ASN A 206 18.30 -20.46 -0.95
C ASN A 206 17.56 -19.21 -1.43
N ALA A 207 18.16 -18.39 -2.31
CA ALA A 207 17.43 -17.38 -3.06
C ALA A 207 16.32 -18.02 -3.91
N ALA A 208 15.29 -17.23 -4.25
CA ALA A 208 14.25 -17.68 -5.18
C ALA A 208 14.86 -18.06 -6.55
N GLU A 209 14.21 -18.95 -7.30
CA GLU A 209 14.75 -19.43 -8.59
C GLU A 209 14.93 -18.32 -9.63
N ASP A 210 14.16 -17.25 -9.57
CA ASP A 210 14.21 -16.07 -10.43
C ASP A 210 15.22 -15.03 -9.95
N ASN A 211 15.75 -15.14 -8.72
CA ASN A 211 16.81 -14.29 -8.20
C ASN A 211 18.16 -14.78 -8.77
N LYS A 212 18.70 -14.03 -9.73
CA LYS A 212 19.92 -14.39 -10.49
C LYS A 212 21.06 -13.43 -10.28
N GLN A 213 20.77 -12.21 -9.82
CA GLN A 213 21.72 -11.12 -9.73
C GLN A 213 21.51 -10.32 -8.45
N CYS A 214 22.54 -9.62 -8.06
CA CYS A 214 22.50 -8.58 -7.04
C CYS A 214 23.32 -7.37 -7.49
N VAL A 215 23.20 -6.24 -6.82
CA VAL A 215 24.11 -5.11 -7.06
C VAL A 215 25.38 -5.26 -6.22
N LYS A 216 26.53 -5.08 -6.87
CA LYS A 216 27.84 -4.96 -6.24
C LYS A 216 28.26 -3.50 -6.22
N ILE A 217 28.49 -2.96 -5.03
CA ILE A 217 28.87 -1.56 -4.79
C ILE A 217 30.33 -1.55 -4.29
N VAL A 218 31.17 -0.69 -4.85
CA VAL A 218 32.63 -0.72 -4.63
C VAL A 218 33.15 0.67 -4.29
N SER A 219 33.98 0.80 -3.25
CA SER A 219 34.74 2.05 -3.00
C SER A 219 35.86 2.22 -4.02
N THR A 220 36.22 3.48 -4.33
CA THR A 220 37.29 3.80 -5.25
C THR A 220 38.18 4.93 -4.70
N PRO A 221 39.48 4.94 -4.98
CA PRO A 221 40.34 6.08 -4.62
C PRO A 221 40.02 7.30 -5.50
N VAL A 222 39.91 8.46 -4.88
CA VAL A 222 39.89 9.76 -5.58
C VAL A 222 41.32 10.23 -5.80
N LYS A 223 41.71 10.43 -7.05
CA LYS A 223 43.04 10.83 -7.44
C LYS A 223 43.08 12.29 -7.91
N ILE A 224 44.12 13.00 -7.50
CA ILE A 224 44.53 14.30 -8.05
C ILE A 224 45.87 14.07 -8.73
N GLY A 225 45.90 13.96 -10.04
CA GLY A 225 47.06 13.48 -10.78
C GLY A 225 47.40 12.03 -10.39
N THR A 226 48.60 11.79 -9.86
CA THR A 226 49.06 10.47 -9.41
C THR A 226 48.84 10.22 -7.91
N ILE A 227 48.37 11.23 -7.17
CA ILE A 227 48.22 11.17 -5.71
C ILE A 227 46.80 10.76 -5.34
N VAL A 228 46.67 9.72 -4.50
CA VAL A 228 45.39 9.35 -3.90
C VAL A 228 45.07 10.33 -2.78
N ALA A 229 44.11 11.22 -3.04
CA ALA A 229 43.71 12.28 -2.12
C ALA A 229 42.71 11.81 -1.06
N ALA A 230 41.70 11.00 -1.47
CA ALA A 230 40.61 10.56 -0.63
C ALA A 230 40.10 9.17 -1.03
N SER A 231 39.23 8.59 -0.24
CA SER A 231 38.37 7.49 -0.67
C SER A 231 37.02 8.07 -1.12
N ALA A 232 36.49 7.65 -2.26
CA ALA A 232 35.10 7.76 -2.57
C ALA A 232 34.42 6.47 -2.12
N ASN A 233 33.53 6.58 -1.13
CA ASN A 233 32.72 5.45 -0.71
C ASN A 233 31.87 5.01 -1.91
N GLY A 234 31.77 3.72 -2.18
CA GLY A 234 30.81 3.21 -3.12
C GLY A 234 29.41 3.53 -2.63
N THR A 235 28.61 4.16 -3.46
CA THR A 235 27.26 4.61 -3.06
C THR A 235 26.25 4.38 -4.19
N ILE A 236 25.06 3.90 -3.82
CA ILE A 236 23.89 3.78 -4.67
C ILE A 236 22.68 4.41 -3.97
N THR A 237 21.78 5.00 -4.72
CA THR A 237 20.59 5.68 -4.17
C THR A 237 19.39 5.60 -5.13
N THR A 238 18.17 5.68 -4.59
CA THR A 238 16.95 5.89 -5.38
C THR A 238 16.77 7.35 -5.81
N GLY A 239 17.61 8.25 -5.32
CA GLY A 239 17.70 9.66 -5.72
C GLY A 239 18.87 9.93 -6.67
N ARG A 240 19.47 11.10 -6.56
CA ARG A 240 20.64 11.54 -7.33
C ARG A 240 21.80 11.87 -6.39
N LEU A 241 23.03 11.51 -6.76
CA LEU A 241 24.21 11.91 -6.01
C LEU A 241 24.65 13.32 -6.38
N LYS A 242 25.10 14.09 -5.38
CA LYS A 242 25.64 15.43 -5.54
C LYS A 242 27.04 15.50 -4.92
N ALA A 243 28.02 15.98 -5.70
CA ALA A 243 29.34 16.35 -5.23
C ALA A 243 29.48 17.88 -5.32
N GLY A 244 29.15 18.56 -4.22
CA GLY A 244 29.12 20.02 -4.16
C GLY A 244 30.32 20.65 -3.45
N SER A 245 31.12 19.85 -2.70
CA SER A 245 32.20 20.36 -1.88
C SER A 245 33.40 19.42 -1.86
N MET A 246 34.62 19.98 -1.76
CA MET A 246 35.84 19.22 -1.50
C MET A 246 35.94 18.70 -0.05
N THR A 247 35.19 19.27 0.87
CA THR A 247 35.10 18.79 2.25
C THR A 247 34.13 17.62 2.32
N ALA A 248 34.64 16.42 2.58
CA ALA A 248 33.87 15.18 2.53
C ALA A 248 32.60 15.18 3.42
N THR A 249 32.68 15.86 4.58
CA THR A 249 31.57 15.97 5.56
C THR A 249 30.59 17.11 5.26
N SER A 250 30.80 17.84 4.17
CA SER A 250 29.84 18.90 3.77
C SER A 250 28.49 18.30 3.39
N LYS A 251 27.40 18.91 3.86
CA LYS A 251 26.03 18.57 3.46
C LYS A 251 25.74 18.84 1.97
N ASP A 252 26.65 19.54 1.26
CA ASP A 252 26.60 19.67 -0.20
C ASP A 252 27.02 18.39 -0.94
N ASN A 253 27.62 17.43 -0.25
CA ASN A 253 27.88 16.09 -0.73
C ASN A 253 26.79 15.17 -0.18
N CYS A 254 25.80 14.85 -0.98
CA CYS A 254 24.61 14.13 -0.53
C CYS A 254 23.99 13.29 -1.65
N SER A 255 23.13 12.36 -1.29
CA SER A 255 22.06 11.89 -2.16
C SER A 255 20.81 12.76 -1.94
N PHE A 256 19.99 12.96 -2.96
CA PHE A 256 18.79 13.78 -2.85
C PHE A 256 17.73 13.36 -3.85
N LEU A 257 16.47 13.68 -3.54
CA LEU A 257 15.33 13.49 -4.47
C LEU A 257 15.24 14.70 -5.41
N ASP A 258 15.36 14.46 -6.71
CA ASP A 258 15.29 15.50 -7.73
C ASP A 258 13.92 15.48 -8.45
N PHE A 259 12.94 16.18 -7.88
CA PHE A 259 11.61 16.35 -8.49
C PHE A 259 11.53 17.51 -9.48
N THR A 260 12.53 18.39 -9.49
CA THR A 260 12.49 19.64 -10.27
C THR A 260 13.16 19.49 -11.63
N SER A 261 14.15 18.63 -11.72
CA SER A 261 14.81 18.30 -12.97
C SER A 261 13.89 17.45 -13.85
N LYS A 262 13.99 17.65 -15.16
CA LYS A 262 13.43 16.74 -16.16
C LYS A 262 14.47 15.72 -16.65
N ASP A 263 15.67 15.75 -16.05
CA ASP A 263 16.70 14.78 -16.34
C ASP A 263 16.25 13.39 -15.91
N VAL A 264 16.76 12.43 -16.64
CA VAL A 264 16.62 11.00 -16.36
C VAL A 264 17.99 10.34 -16.53
N ASP A 265 18.15 9.16 -15.97
CA ASP A 265 19.33 8.36 -16.19
C ASP A 265 19.39 7.77 -17.63
N ALA A 266 20.38 6.94 -17.90
CA ALA A 266 20.56 6.30 -19.21
C ALA A 266 19.44 5.32 -19.58
N ASN A 267 18.68 4.82 -18.61
CA ASN A 267 17.49 3.96 -18.82
C ASN A 267 16.19 4.76 -18.99
N GLY A 268 16.23 6.06 -18.71
CA GLY A 268 15.04 6.92 -18.69
C GLY A 268 14.34 6.97 -17.34
N ASP A 269 14.97 6.49 -16.28
CA ASP A 269 14.43 6.52 -14.92
C ASP A 269 14.66 7.90 -14.27
N PRO A 270 13.67 8.44 -13.56
CA PRO A 270 13.79 9.70 -12.84
C PRO A 270 14.61 9.52 -11.56
N PHE A 271 15.22 10.60 -11.07
CA PHE A 271 16.02 10.61 -9.85
C PHE A 271 15.17 10.70 -8.57
N TYR A 272 14.11 9.93 -8.49
CA TYR A 272 13.25 9.75 -7.31
C TYR A 272 12.47 8.43 -7.40
N ALA A 273 12.20 7.83 -6.24
CA ALA A 273 11.31 6.67 -6.14
C ALA A 273 10.01 7.07 -5.46
N VAL A 274 8.87 6.82 -6.12
CA VAL A 274 7.54 7.10 -5.56
C VAL A 274 7.17 5.97 -4.60
N LEU A 275 6.70 6.34 -3.41
CA LEU A 275 6.18 5.39 -2.41
C LEU A 275 5.02 6.04 -1.65
N ASN A 276 3.79 5.56 -1.86
CA ASN A 276 2.57 6.05 -1.23
C ASN A 276 2.06 5.08 -0.15
N ASN A 277 2.97 4.61 0.68
CA ASN A 277 2.67 3.65 1.72
C ASN A 277 3.49 3.97 2.97
N LYS A 278 3.01 3.49 4.12
CA LYS A 278 3.69 3.56 5.42
C LYS A 278 4.28 2.20 5.78
N PRO A 279 5.51 1.88 5.37
CA PRO A 279 6.17 0.66 5.81
C PRO A 279 6.55 0.74 7.29
N ASP A 280 6.53 -0.38 7.98
CA ASP A 280 7.02 -0.52 9.35
C ASP A 280 8.54 -0.62 9.40
N ALA A 281 9.13 -1.26 8.39
CA ALA A 281 10.57 -1.46 8.28
C ALA A 281 11.00 -1.58 6.81
N MET A 282 12.29 -1.45 6.58
CA MET A 282 12.97 -1.90 5.37
C MET A 282 13.78 -3.13 5.70
N LYS A 283 13.58 -4.22 4.97
CA LYS A 283 14.37 -5.44 5.04
C LYS A 283 15.28 -5.53 3.83
N VAL A 284 16.50 -6.01 3.99
CA VAL A 284 17.50 -6.09 2.92
C VAL A 284 18.51 -7.19 3.19
N TRP A 285 18.92 -7.88 2.14
CA TRP A 285 20.05 -8.80 2.20
C TRP A 285 21.32 -8.09 1.79
N VAL A 286 22.39 -8.24 2.61
CA VAL A 286 23.69 -7.62 2.36
C VAL A 286 24.84 -8.58 2.64
N LYS A 287 25.93 -8.41 1.89
CA LYS A 287 27.22 -9.03 2.16
C LYS A 287 28.29 -7.95 2.01
N PHE A 288 28.92 -7.56 3.12
CA PHE A 288 29.91 -6.50 3.14
C PHE A 288 31.31 -7.05 3.42
N LYS A 289 32.27 -6.64 2.60
CA LYS A 289 33.69 -6.92 2.77
C LYS A 289 34.47 -5.62 2.83
N ALA A 290 35.11 -5.35 3.96
CA ALA A 290 35.98 -4.19 4.12
C ALA A 290 37.29 -4.41 3.38
N GLY A 291 37.72 -3.38 2.66
CA GLY A 291 38.96 -3.38 1.90
C GLY A 291 40.18 -3.02 2.74
N ASP A 292 41.36 -3.06 2.09
CA ASP A 292 42.61 -2.78 2.75
C ASP A 292 42.68 -1.33 3.23
N GLY A 293 43.20 -1.16 4.46
CA GLY A 293 43.37 0.15 5.08
C GLY A 293 42.10 0.89 5.47
N ASN A 294 40.92 0.26 5.36
CA ASN A 294 39.67 0.82 5.88
C ASN A 294 39.76 0.90 7.41
N LYS A 295 39.64 2.13 7.96
CA LYS A 295 39.64 2.38 9.41
C LYS A 295 38.24 2.38 10.02
N ASN A 296 37.20 2.34 9.18
CA ASN A 296 35.80 2.36 9.55
C ASN A 296 35.07 1.23 8.80
N PRO A 297 35.34 -0.04 9.14
CA PRO A 297 34.89 -1.21 8.38
C PRO A 297 33.39 -1.52 8.61
N LYS A 298 32.55 -0.52 8.40
CA LYS A 298 31.08 -0.60 8.56
C LYS A 298 30.40 0.06 7.36
N ALA A 299 29.59 -0.69 6.67
CA ALA A 299 28.69 -0.16 5.65
C ALA A 299 27.46 0.49 6.29
N THR A 300 26.74 1.28 5.52
CA THR A 300 25.52 1.98 5.97
C THR A 300 24.41 1.88 4.94
N ILE A 301 23.18 1.80 5.46
CA ILE A 301 21.94 1.91 4.70
C ILE A 301 21.03 2.89 5.43
N SER A 302 20.47 3.85 4.71
CA SER A 302 19.49 4.80 5.20
C SER A 302 18.31 4.87 4.25
N ALA A 303 17.12 5.16 4.79
CA ALA A 303 15.92 5.44 4.03
C ALA A 303 15.16 6.60 4.68
N LEU A 304 14.81 7.60 3.87
CA LEU A 304 13.98 8.73 4.25
C LEU A 304 12.66 8.66 3.48
N LEU A 305 11.54 8.61 4.19
CA LEU A 305 10.22 8.77 3.58
C LEU A 305 9.84 10.24 3.60
N THR A 306 9.38 10.76 2.46
CA THR A 306 9.19 12.20 2.27
C THR A 306 7.77 12.55 1.80
N ASN A 307 7.38 13.80 2.01
CA ASN A 307 6.10 14.37 1.54
C ASN A 307 6.09 14.72 0.03
N GLY A 308 7.11 14.29 -0.72
CA GLY A 308 7.24 14.59 -2.15
C GLY A 308 7.96 15.90 -2.46
N GLU A 309 8.51 16.56 -1.45
CA GLU A 309 9.37 17.72 -1.58
C GLU A 309 10.85 17.32 -1.44
N TYR A 310 11.77 18.26 -1.71
CA TYR A 310 13.20 18.01 -1.65
C TYR A 310 13.62 17.47 -0.27
N ALA A 311 14.37 16.39 -0.29
CA ALA A 311 15.05 15.84 0.89
C ALA A 311 16.42 15.30 0.47
N GLN A 312 17.36 15.23 1.40
CA GLN A 312 18.73 14.76 1.17
C GLN A 312 19.27 13.91 2.32
N ASP A 313 20.25 13.08 2.00
CA ASP A 313 21.05 12.30 2.93
C ASP A 313 22.56 12.50 2.65
N PRO A 314 23.37 13.02 3.59
CA PRO A 314 23.03 13.41 4.96
C PRO A 314 22.02 14.55 5.05
N GLU A 315 21.12 14.46 6.03
CA GLU A 315 20.04 15.42 6.23
C GLU A 315 20.55 16.85 6.46
N ASP A 316 19.83 17.83 5.90
CA ASP A 316 20.01 19.25 6.19
C ASP A 316 18.75 19.77 6.91
N ASP A 317 18.93 20.40 8.06
CA ASP A 317 17.86 20.87 8.95
C ASP A 317 16.81 21.74 8.24
N LYS A 318 17.22 22.46 7.19
CA LYS A 318 16.32 23.30 6.37
C LYS A 318 15.24 22.48 5.61
N TYR A 319 15.46 21.18 5.45
CA TYR A 319 14.52 20.28 4.76
C TYR A 319 13.89 19.25 5.70
N ALA A 320 14.16 19.32 7.01
CA ALA A 320 13.65 18.36 7.99
C ALA A 320 12.13 18.22 7.98
N ALA A 321 11.40 19.30 7.70
CA ALA A 321 9.94 19.31 7.60
C ALA A 321 9.39 18.50 6.39
N ASN A 322 10.24 18.15 5.42
CA ASN A 322 9.85 17.34 4.26
C ASN A 322 9.98 15.84 4.53
N ILE A 323 10.59 15.45 5.65
CA ILE A 323 10.83 14.06 6.03
C ILE A 323 9.73 13.60 6.98
N ILE A 324 9.06 12.52 6.63
CA ILE A 324 7.96 11.91 7.38
C ILE A 324 8.47 10.81 8.30
N ALA A 325 9.43 10.01 7.81
CA ALA A 325 9.98 8.91 8.59
C ALA A 325 11.42 8.59 8.17
N ARG A 326 12.16 7.95 9.09
CA ARG A 326 13.57 7.57 8.93
C ARG A 326 13.79 6.12 9.31
N ALA A 327 14.65 5.45 8.53
CA ALA A 327 15.22 4.15 8.90
C ALA A 327 16.71 4.20 8.60
N GLN A 328 17.58 3.80 9.55
CA GLN A 328 19.03 3.83 9.36
C GLN A 328 19.72 2.70 10.11
N ASN A 329 20.67 2.06 9.42
CA ASN A 329 21.68 1.19 10.03
C ASN A 329 23.07 1.60 9.53
N SER A 330 23.88 2.19 10.40
CA SER A 330 25.26 2.65 10.11
C SER A 330 26.32 1.70 10.68
N SER A 331 25.95 0.47 11.00
CA SER A 331 26.83 -0.49 11.70
C SER A 331 26.82 -1.87 11.05
N ILE A 332 26.64 -1.93 9.72
CA ILE A 332 26.70 -3.17 8.96
C ILE A 332 28.15 -3.66 8.94
N GLU A 333 28.40 -4.77 9.62
CA GLU A 333 29.74 -5.30 9.82
C GLU A 333 30.23 -6.12 8.62
N SER A 334 31.55 -6.13 8.43
CA SER A 334 32.20 -6.95 7.40
C SER A 334 32.07 -8.43 7.77
N LYS A 335 31.45 -9.21 6.87
CA LYS A 335 31.28 -10.66 6.97
C LYS A 335 31.36 -11.31 5.59
N ASP A 336 31.79 -12.56 5.56
CA ASP A 336 31.83 -13.34 4.32
C ASP A 336 30.49 -13.91 3.91
N GLU A 337 29.53 -13.99 4.84
CA GLU A 337 28.19 -14.51 4.63
C GLU A 337 27.20 -13.38 4.34
N TRP A 338 26.11 -13.73 3.66
CA TRP A 338 24.95 -12.86 3.52
C TRP A 338 24.24 -12.65 4.87
N GLN A 339 23.83 -11.42 5.13
CA GLN A 339 23.11 -10.98 6.33
C GLN A 339 21.75 -10.44 5.93
N GLU A 340 20.67 -10.96 6.51
CA GLU A 340 19.37 -10.32 6.45
C GLU A 340 19.29 -9.24 7.53
N ILE A 341 18.99 -8.03 7.13
CA ILE A 341 18.92 -6.87 8.03
C ILE A 341 17.54 -6.26 7.94
N THR A 342 16.90 -6.07 9.08
CA THR A 342 15.63 -5.34 9.20
C THR A 342 15.89 -4.01 9.90
N ILE A 343 15.52 -2.91 9.24
CA ILE A 343 15.73 -1.54 9.70
C ILE A 343 14.35 -0.90 9.92
N PRO A 344 13.89 -0.74 11.18
CA PRO A 344 12.58 -0.18 11.45
C PRO A 344 12.52 1.31 11.10
N PHE A 345 11.35 1.76 10.61
CA PHE A 345 11.06 3.17 10.43
C PHE A 345 10.62 3.82 11.73
N THR A 346 11.14 5.01 11.99
CA THR A 346 10.65 5.93 13.02
C THR A 346 9.92 7.06 12.32
N TYR A 347 8.64 7.24 12.64
CA TYR A 347 7.79 8.28 12.06
C TYR A 347 7.81 9.55 12.90
N ASP A 348 8.17 10.68 12.29
CA ASP A 348 8.05 12.01 12.92
C ASP A 348 6.62 12.55 12.81
N ASN A 349 5.92 12.15 11.74
CA ASN A 349 4.52 12.51 11.49
C ASN A 349 3.70 11.27 11.08
N GLU A 350 3.04 10.67 12.07
CA GLU A 350 2.19 9.49 11.85
C GLU A 350 0.91 9.77 11.06
N ASN A 351 0.50 11.04 10.91
CA ASN A 351 -0.73 11.39 10.20
C ASN A 351 -0.51 11.66 8.71
N GLU A 352 0.72 11.89 8.29
CA GLU A 352 1.02 12.20 6.91
C GLU A 352 1.39 10.94 6.12
N MET A 353 0.88 10.84 4.87
CA MET A 353 1.20 9.74 3.97
C MET A 353 2.46 10.10 3.17
N PRO A 354 3.47 9.24 3.12
CA PRO A 354 4.63 9.43 2.26
C PRO A 354 4.24 9.51 0.78
N LYS A 355 5.06 10.19 -0.01
CA LYS A 355 4.93 10.26 -1.48
C LYS A 355 6.16 9.73 -2.20
N ALA A 356 7.32 9.76 -1.53
CA ALA A 356 8.56 9.24 -2.10
C ALA A 356 9.50 8.71 -1.02
N ALA A 357 10.44 7.87 -1.46
CA ALA A 357 11.51 7.32 -0.62
C ALA A 357 12.88 7.65 -1.21
N LEU A 358 13.76 8.23 -0.39
CA LEU A 358 15.19 8.35 -0.67
C LEU A 358 15.92 7.25 0.10
N VAL A 359 16.40 6.25 -0.60
CA VAL A 359 17.24 5.20 -0.02
C VAL A 359 18.68 5.43 -0.47
N THR A 360 19.61 5.36 0.48
CA THR A 360 21.06 5.50 0.23
C THR A 360 21.79 4.34 0.87
N MET A 361 22.62 3.66 0.09
CA MET A 361 23.45 2.55 0.54
C MET A 361 24.90 2.85 0.22
N SER A 362 25.79 2.73 1.21
CA SER A 362 27.19 3.06 1.05
C SER A 362 28.12 2.06 1.72
N THR A 363 29.28 1.83 1.09
CA THR A 363 30.32 0.92 1.59
C THR A 363 30.99 1.39 2.89
N CYS A 364 30.80 2.65 3.30
CA CYS A 364 31.31 3.15 4.57
C CYS A 364 30.36 4.18 5.17
N ALA A 365 30.10 4.05 6.47
CA ALA A 365 29.26 4.98 7.23
C ALA A 365 29.92 6.36 7.43
N VAL A 366 31.22 6.45 7.29
CA VAL A 366 32.00 7.71 7.45
C VAL A 366 32.32 8.28 6.07
N PRO A 367 31.98 9.54 5.78
CA PRO A 367 32.32 10.17 4.51
C PRO A 367 33.84 10.12 4.24
N SER A 368 34.25 9.60 3.09
CA SER A 368 35.66 9.33 2.70
C SER A 368 36.43 8.45 3.69
N GLY A 369 35.73 7.67 4.52
CA GLY A 369 36.34 6.81 5.55
C GLY A 369 36.69 5.40 5.07
N GLY A 370 36.27 5.03 3.87
CA GLY A 370 36.48 3.71 3.31
C GLY A 370 37.89 3.44 2.80
N SER A 371 38.07 2.26 2.20
CA SER A 371 39.31 1.82 1.61
C SER A 371 39.75 2.73 0.45
N LYS A 372 41.04 2.99 0.36
CA LYS A 372 41.70 3.67 -0.76
C LYS A 372 42.42 2.69 -1.71
N SER A 373 42.25 1.39 -1.47
CA SER A 373 42.92 0.34 -2.25
C SER A 373 42.20 0.18 -3.60
N GLU A 374 42.97 0.09 -4.68
CA GLU A 374 42.44 -0.28 -6.00
C GLU A 374 42.31 -1.80 -6.19
N THR A 375 43.15 -2.55 -5.46
CA THR A 375 43.22 -4.02 -5.59
C THR A 375 42.34 -4.76 -4.62
N ASN A 376 42.09 -4.18 -3.46
CA ASN A 376 41.18 -4.73 -2.44
C ASN A 376 40.33 -3.60 -1.84
N PRO A 377 39.37 -3.04 -2.59
CA PRO A 377 38.46 -1.99 -2.12
C PRO A 377 37.39 -2.55 -1.15
N ASP A 378 36.65 -1.65 -0.52
CA ASP A 378 35.41 -2.05 0.17
C ASP A 378 34.40 -2.53 -0.87
N VAL A 379 33.71 -3.64 -0.58
CA VAL A 379 32.69 -4.21 -1.45
C VAL A 379 31.42 -4.48 -0.64
N LEU A 380 30.32 -3.92 -1.06
CA LEU A 380 28.99 -4.19 -0.52
C LEU A 380 28.13 -4.81 -1.62
N TYR A 381 27.68 -6.04 -1.42
CA TYR A 381 26.64 -6.67 -2.21
C TYR A 381 25.30 -6.40 -1.54
N VAL A 382 24.30 -6.07 -2.33
CA VAL A 382 22.93 -5.82 -1.84
C VAL A 382 21.94 -6.55 -2.72
N ASP A 383 20.95 -7.14 -2.09
CA ASP A 383 19.90 -7.91 -2.74
C ASP A 383 18.58 -7.79 -1.98
N ASP A 384 17.46 -8.04 -2.67
CA ASP A 384 16.11 -8.15 -2.11
C ASP A 384 15.76 -7.09 -1.05
N VAL A 385 15.68 -5.84 -1.47
CA VAL A 385 15.17 -4.76 -0.64
C VAL A 385 13.64 -4.86 -0.56
N GLU A 386 13.10 -5.01 0.63
CA GLU A 386 11.67 -5.15 0.87
C GLU A 386 11.16 -4.07 1.82
N MET A 387 10.14 -3.34 1.44
CA MET A 387 9.36 -2.51 2.36
C MET A 387 8.34 -3.41 3.07
N VAL A 388 8.47 -3.53 4.39
CA VAL A 388 7.68 -4.43 5.24
C VAL A 388 6.46 -3.69 5.78
N TYR A 389 5.28 -4.30 5.64
CA TYR A 389 4.01 -3.76 6.10
C TYR A 389 3.33 -4.76 7.04
N ASN A 390 3.22 -4.40 8.30
CA ASN A 390 2.61 -5.25 9.29
C ASN A 390 1.09 -5.06 9.34
N ALA A 391 0.39 -6.14 9.68
CA ALA A 391 -0.99 -6.13 10.08
C ALA A 391 -1.17 -7.14 11.20
N ASP A 392 -1.39 -6.68 12.42
CA ASP A 392 -1.71 -7.54 13.54
C ASP A 392 -2.56 -6.79 14.57
N VAL A 393 -3.10 -7.54 15.52
CA VAL A 393 -3.96 -7.02 16.58
C VAL A 393 -3.15 -6.79 17.84
N LYS A 394 -3.07 -5.53 18.25
CA LYS A 394 -2.42 -5.15 19.51
C LYS A 394 -3.35 -5.35 20.71
N LYS A 395 -4.61 -4.92 20.58
CA LYS A 395 -5.60 -4.97 21.64
C LYS A 395 -7.02 -5.02 21.09
N VAL A 396 -7.88 -5.82 21.72
CA VAL A 396 -9.33 -5.81 21.48
C VAL A 396 -10.05 -5.55 22.80
N THR A 397 -10.99 -4.61 22.79
CA THR A 397 -11.90 -4.41 23.92
C THR A 397 -13.36 -4.58 23.49
N MET A 398 -14.16 -5.13 24.38
CA MET A 398 -15.62 -5.24 24.26
C MET A 398 -16.27 -4.62 25.50
N ASP A 399 -17.15 -3.64 25.29
CA ASP A 399 -17.81 -2.90 26.38
C ASP A 399 -16.83 -2.30 27.41
N GLY A 400 -15.60 -1.95 26.98
CA GLY A 400 -14.53 -1.41 27.82
C GLY A 400 -13.65 -2.46 28.50
N GLU A 401 -14.00 -3.76 28.43
CA GLU A 401 -13.19 -4.86 28.95
C GLU A 401 -12.18 -5.34 27.90
N ASP A 402 -10.92 -5.55 28.30
CA ASP A 402 -9.89 -6.13 27.44
C ASP A 402 -10.14 -7.64 27.27
N ILE A 403 -10.34 -8.05 26.02
CA ILE A 403 -10.60 -9.45 25.64
C ILE A 403 -9.53 -10.02 24.72
N THR A 404 -8.40 -9.32 24.56
CA THR A 404 -7.33 -9.69 23.60
C THR A 404 -6.88 -11.13 23.73
N ASN A 405 -6.70 -11.62 24.95
CA ASN A 405 -6.20 -12.97 25.22
C ASN A 405 -7.31 -14.05 25.28
N LYS A 406 -8.56 -13.70 24.96
CA LYS A 406 -9.69 -14.62 24.99
C LYS A 406 -9.96 -15.30 23.64
N PHE A 407 -9.31 -14.82 22.56
CA PHE A 407 -9.44 -15.40 21.23
C PHE A 407 -8.65 -16.71 21.11
N ASP A 408 -9.20 -17.65 20.35
CA ASP A 408 -8.49 -18.88 19.97
C ASP A 408 -7.39 -18.61 18.93
N GLU A 409 -6.63 -19.63 18.55
CA GLU A 409 -5.56 -19.54 17.57
C GLU A 409 -6.05 -19.12 16.17
N ALA A 410 -7.31 -19.43 15.83
CA ALA A 410 -7.94 -19.04 14.58
C ALA A 410 -8.48 -17.60 14.59
N GLY A 411 -8.42 -16.93 15.76
CA GLY A 411 -8.93 -15.58 15.93
C GLY A 411 -10.44 -15.51 16.23
N GLY A 412 -11.05 -16.60 16.67
CA GLY A 412 -12.45 -16.71 17.09
C GLY A 412 -12.63 -16.51 18.59
N LEU A 413 -13.77 -15.97 18.99
CA LEU A 413 -14.23 -15.89 20.37
C LEU A 413 -15.74 -16.07 20.41
N GLU A 414 -16.23 -17.08 21.11
CA GLU A 414 -17.66 -17.28 21.34
C GLU A 414 -18.09 -16.70 22.68
N ILE A 415 -19.22 -15.99 22.68
CA ILE A 415 -19.80 -15.36 23.88
C ILE A 415 -21.26 -15.78 23.96
N GLU A 416 -21.62 -16.44 25.04
CA GLU A 416 -22.98 -16.79 25.37
C GLU A 416 -23.66 -15.73 26.25
N GLY A 417 -24.97 -15.56 26.09
CA GLY A 417 -25.77 -14.71 26.98
C GLY A 417 -25.44 -13.22 26.90
N TYR A 418 -24.88 -12.72 25.81
CA TYR A 418 -24.71 -11.28 25.60
C TYR A 418 -26.08 -10.60 25.61
N ASN A 419 -26.28 -9.63 26.51
CA ASN A 419 -27.61 -9.04 26.76
C ASN A 419 -27.64 -7.51 26.66
N LYS A 420 -26.51 -6.88 26.22
CA LYS A 420 -26.44 -5.44 26.02
C LYS A 420 -26.94 -5.06 24.63
N ALA A 421 -27.25 -3.77 24.44
CA ALA A 421 -27.54 -3.24 23.12
C ALA A 421 -26.31 -3.37 22.22
N LEU A 422 -26.49 -3.90 21.02
CA LEU A 422 -25.43 -4.07 20.06
C LEU A 422 -25.09 -2.72 19.41
N ASP A 423 -23.89 -2.23 19.67
CA ASP A 423 -23.32 -1.06 19.03
C ASP A 423 -21.88 -1.41 18.62
N ILE A 424 -21.53 -1.17 17.37
CA ILE A 424 -20.19 -1.41 16.84
C ILE A 424 -19.11 -0.61 17.60
N ASN A 425 -19.48 0.50 18.22
CA ASN A 425 -18.58 1.31 19.03
C ASN A 425 -18.19 0.67 20.37
N ASN A 426 -18.95 -0.34 20.82
CA ASN A 426 -18.59 -1.11 22.02
C ASN A 426 -17.41 -2.07 21.78
N PHE A 427 -17.06 -2.29 20.53
CA PHE A 427 -15.96 -3.15 20.12
C PHE A 427 -14.83 -2.27 19.58
N GLN A 428 -13.69 -2.23 20.27
CA GLN A 428 -12.53 -1.45 19.87
C GLN A 428 -11.37 -2.37 19.49
N LEU A 429 -10.59 -1.95 18.50
CA LEU A 429 -9.42 -2.65 18.00
C LEU A 429 -8.26 -1.66 17.89
N GLU A 430 -7.14 -1.95 18.57
CA GLU A 430 -5.87 -1.29 18.33
C GLU A 430 -5.02 -2.18 17.42
N ALA A 431 -4.54 -1.60 16.32
CA ALA A 431 -3.74 -2.30 15.32
C ALA A 431 -2.23 -2.20 15.61
N ILE A 432 -1.48 -3.20 15.12
CA ILE A 432 -0.05 -3.13 14.85
C ILE A 432 0.10 -2.93 13.34
N GLY A 433 0.99 -2.02 12.94
CA GLY A 433 1.28 -1.67 11.55
C GLY A 433 1.12 -0.18 11.30
N ALA A 434 2.16 0.44 10.74
CA ALA A 434 2.17 1.86 10.42
C ALA A 434 1.09 2.19 9.37
N GLY A 435 0.12 3.02 9.76
CA GLY A 435 -1.00 3.37 8.89
C GLY A 435 -1.89 2.21 8.47
N ALA A 436 -1.91 1.12 9.23
CA ALA A 436 -2.82 -0.01 9.01
C ALA A 436 -4.29 0.43 9.12
N TYR A 437 -5.14 -0.16 8.30
CA TYR A 437 -6.57 0.12 8.31
C TYR A 437 -7.29 -0.79 9.30
N VAL A 438 -8.21 -0.22 10.04
CA VAL A 438 -9.10 -0.98 10.94
C VAL A 438 -10.52 -0.92 10.37
N THR A 439 -11.10 -2.08 10.13
CA THR A 439 -12.51 -2.21 9.74
C THR A 439 -13.25 -3.05 10.76
N LYS A 440 -14.52 -2.67 10.99
CA LYS A 440 -15.41 -3.37 11.93
C LYS A 440 -16.73 -3.64 11.24
N LYS A 441 -17.23 -4.86 11.35
CA LYS A 441 -18.49 -5.26 10.71
C LYS A 441 -19.31 -6.13 11.64
N ILE A 442 -20.62 -5.86 11.67
CA ILE A 442 -21.61 -6.71 12.36
C ILE A 442 -22.47 -7.39 11.31
N THR A 443 -22.62 -8.70 11.44
CA THR A 443 -23.49 -9.51 10.56
C THR A 443 -24.26 -10.53 11.42
N THR A 444 -25.39 -11.04 10.90
CA THR A 444 -26.14 -12.12 11.56
C THR A 444 -26.57 -13.14 10.53
N ASP A 445 -26.57 -14.41 10.91
CA ASP A 445 -27.14 -15.51 10.12
C ASP A 445 -28.59 -15.85 10.52
N GLY A 446 -29.17 -15.06 11.42
CA GLY A 446 -30.50 -15.27 11.97
C GLY A 446 -30.53 -16.09 13.29
N PHE A 447 -29.42 -16.66 13.68
CA PHE A 447 -29.24 -17.38 14.95
C PHE A 447 -28.21 -16.70 15.84
N ASP A 448 -27.06 -16.40 15.30
CA ASP A 448 -25.94 -15.78 15.98
C ASP A 448 -25.60 -14.44 15.33
N THR A 449 -24.93 -13.57 16.09
CA THR A 449 -24.40 -12.33 15.56
C THR A 449 -22.88 -12.37 15.60
N TYR A 450 -22.25 -11.97 14.50
CA TYR A 450 -20.80 -11.95 14.30
C TYR A 450 -20.31 -10.52 14.28
N VAL A 451 -19.33 -10.21 15.13
CA VAL A 451 -18.60 -8.95 15.10
C VAL A 451 -17.21 -9.24 14.59
N SER A 452 -16.94 -8.85 13.34
CA SER A 452 -15.64 -9.01 12.71
C SER A 452 -14.83 -7.72 12.84
N LEU A 453 -13.62 -7.83 13.41
CA LEU A 453 -12.66 -6.76 13.62
C LEU A 453 -11.42 -7.10 12.80
N THR A 454 -11.12 -6.30 11.78
CA THR A 454 -10.06 -6.60 10.82
C THR A 454 -9.00 -5.51 10.82
N VAL A 455 -7.73 -5.90 10.89
CA VAL A 455 -6.57 -5.07 10.58
C VAL A 455 -6.09 -5.41 9.18
N THR A 456 -5.94 -4.41 8.32
CA THR A 456 -5.35 -4.56 6.98
C THR A 456 -4.07 -3.73 6.91
N SER A 457 -2.97 -4.32 6.44
CA SER A 457 -1.68 -3.62 6.25
C SER A 457 -1.82 -2.40 5.33
N ASN A 458 -0.92 -1.44 5.46
CA ASN A 458 -1.00 -0.22 4.67
C ASN A 458 -0.87 -0.46 3.16
N ASP A 459 -0.21 -1.53 2.72
CA ASP A 459 -0.11 -1.96 1.32
C ASP A 459 -1.28 -2.84 0.84
N LEU A 460 -2.24 -3.15 1.72
CA LEU A 460 -3.43 -3.97 1.50
C LEU A 460 -3.18 -5.47 1.24
N LYS A 461 -1.96 -5.95 1.42
CA LYS A 461 -1.59 -7.34 1.06
C LYS A 461 -1.79 -8.32 2.21
N THR A 462 -1.76 -7.85 3.45
CA THR A 462 -1.91 -8.68 4.66
C THR A 462 -3.12 -8.23 5.48
N CYS A 463 -3.89 -9.20 5.97
CA CYS A 463 -5.05 -8.94 6.82
C CYS A 463 -5.08 -9.92 7.99
N VAL A 464 -5.46 -9.41 9.16
CA VAL A 464 -5.72 -10.22 10.36
C VAL A 464 -7.09 -9.88 10.90
N THR A 465 -7.95 -10.89 11.09
CA THR A 465 -9.32 -10.71 11.60
C THR A 465 -9.48 -11.38 12.95
N ARG A 466 -10.22 -10.73 13.85
CA ARG A 466 -10.78 -11.32 15.07
C ARG A 466 -12.30 -11.33 14.95
N THR A 467 -12.91 -12.48 15.16
CA THR A 467 -14.37 -12.64 15.07
C THR A 467 -14.95 -13.00 16.41
N ILE A 468 -15.86 -12.17 16.92
CA ILE A 468 -16.62 -12.43 18.12
C ILE A 468 -17.99 -12.96 17.67
N THR A 469 -18.33 -14.17 18.10
CA THR A 469 -19.63 -14.79 17.86
C THR A 469 -20.50 -14.63 19.11
N LEU A 470 -21.52 -13.78 19.01
CA LEU A 470 -22.51 -13.62 20.07
C LEU A 470 -23.60 -14.67 19.88
N LYS A 471 -23.51 -15.77 20.64
CA LYS A 471 -24.40 -16.94 20.52
C LYS A 471 -25.83 -16.62 20.91
N GLY A 472 -26.77 -16.98 20.06
CA GLY A 472 -28.19 -16.74 20.28
C GLY A 472 -28.59 -15.26 20.28
N TYR A 473 -27.66 -14.34 19.94
CA TYR A 473 -27.94 -12.92 19.85
C TYR A 473 -28.40 -12.57 18.44
N THR A 474 -29.67 -12.26 18.31
CA THR A 474 -30.24 -11.77 17.03
C THR A 474 -30.58 -10.29 17.16
N THR A 475 -30.28 -9.49 16.15
CA THR A 475 -30.59 -8.05 16.09
C THR A 475 -32.08 -7.76 15.84
N GLY A 476 -32.96 -8.54 16.44
CA GLY A 476 -34.40 -8.38 16.31
C GLY A 476 -35.10 -8.92 17.56
N ILE A 477 -35.59 -8.02 18.37
CA ILE A 477 -36.47 -8.26 19.51
C ILE A 477 -35.79 -8.87 20.75
N LYS A 478 -35.31 -7.99 21.66
CA LYS A 478 -35.22 -8.34 23.07
C LYS A 478 -36.64 -8.57 23.61
N ASN A 479 -36.82 -9.72 24.25
CA ASN A 479 -38.04 -10.20 24.88
C ASN A 479 -39.13 -10.56 23.89
N VAL A 480 -39.12 -11.81 23.43
CA VAL A 480 -40.37 -12.52 23.31
C VAL A 480 -40.79 -12.81 24.75
N GLU A 481 -41.54 -11.89 25.37
CA GLU A 481 -42.55 -12.33 26.31
C GLU A 481 -43.30 -13.45 25.60
N THR A 482 -43.52 -14.55 26.24
CA THR A 482 -44.27 -15.72 25.72
C THR A 482 -45.63 -15.21 25.32
N LEU A 483 -45.75 -14.76 24.06
CA LEU A 483 -47.01 -14.29 23.52
C LEU A 483 -47.88 -15.52 23.29
N THR A 484 -48.95 -15.52 23.99
CA THR A 484 -50.07 -16.43 23.70
C THR A 484 -50.67 -16.01 22.35
N LEU A 485 -50.01 -16.44 21.27
CA LEU A 485 -50.58 -16.29 19.95
C LEU A 485 -51.88 -17.11 19.89
N PRO A 486 -52.87 -16.67 19.11
CA PRO A 486 -54.11 -17.45 18.90
C PRO A 486 -53.80 -18.88 18.52
N ASN A 487 -54.59 -19.84 18.99
CA ASN A 487 -54.40 -21.26 18.74
C ASN A 487 -54.07 -21.53 17.25
N GLY A 488 -52.95 -22.19 16.96
CA GLY A 488 -52.51 -22.53 15.63
C GLY A 488 -51.62 -21.48 14.92
N VAL A 489 -51.40 -20.30 15.50
CA VAL A 489 -50.51 -19.28 14.92
C VAL A 489 -49.11 -19.43 15.52
N LYS A 490 -48.11 -19.56 14.64
CA LYS A 490 -46.68 -19.65 15.01
C LYS A 490 -46.01 -18.29 15.07
N ALA A 491 -46.32 -17.39 14.13
CA ALA A 491 -45.74 -16.04 14.05
C ALA A 491 -46.61 -15.13 13.17
N ILE A 492 -46.54 -13.82 13.43
CA ILE A 492 -47.20 -12.77 12.63
C ILE A 492 -46.13 -11.78 12.20
N TYR A 493 -46.10 -11.42 10.90
CA TYR A 493 -45.15 -10.47 10.33
C TYR A 493 -45.88 -9.30 9.69
N ASN A 494 -45.36 -8.09 9.83
CA ASN A 494 -45.84 -6.94 9.05
C ASN A 494 -45.33 -6.98 7.60
N THR A 495 -45.69 -6.01 6.77
CA THR A 495 -45.25 -5.92 5.36
C THR A 495 -43.80 -5.61 5.19
N ALA A 496 -43.09 -5.15 6.22
CA ALA A 496 -41.64 -4.96 6.25
C ALA A 496 -40.87 -6.22 6.68
N GLY A 497 -41.58 -7.35 6.92
CA GLY A 497 -40.96 -8.62 7.35
C GLY A 497 -40.63 -8.68 8.84
N GLN A 498 -41.01 -7.67 9.63
CA GLN A 498 -40.78 -7.66 11.07
C GLN A 498 -41.86 -8.48 11.76
N GLN A 499 -41.45 -9.36 12.68
CA GLN A 499 -42.38 -10.10 13.50
C GLN A 499 -43.07 -9.16 14.50
N VAL A 500 -44.37 -9.24 14.57
CA VAL A 500 -45.20 -8.40 15.46
C VAL A 500 -46.05 -9.27 16.37
N THR A 501 -46.47 -8.69 17.48
CA THR A 501 -47.15 -9.37 18.56
C THR A 501 -48.66 -9.18 18.49
N ASP A 502 -49.10 -8.11 17.85
CA ASP A 502 -50.50 -7.79 17.61
C ASP A 502 -50.69 -7.17 16.23
N MET A 503 -51.88 -7.31 15.68
CA MET A 503 -52.27 -6.76 14.40
C MET A 503 -53.11 -5.50 14.60
N GLN A 504 -52.73 -4.39 13.99
CA GLN A 504 -53.54 -3.16 13.99
C GLN A 504 -54.59 -3.19 12.90
N SER A 505 -55.76 -2.62 13.17
CA SER A 505 -56.86 -2.57 12.20
C SER A 505 -56.47 -1.84 10.92
N GLY A 506 -56.86 -2.38 9.76
CA GLY A 506 -56.54 -1.84 8.44
C GLY A 506 -55.16 -2.19 7.87
N GLN A 507 -54.32 -2.82 8.65
CA GLN A 507 -52.96 -3.21 8.22
C GLN A 507 -52.92 -4.64 7.66
N VAL A 508 -51.98 -4.89 6.75
CA VAL A 508 -51.72 -6.21 6.13
C VAL A 508 -50.61 -6.92 6.90
N TYR A 509 -50.83 -8.20 7.20
CA TYR A 509 -49.90 -9.08 7.89
C TYR A 509 -49.71 -10.41 7.16
N ILE A 510 -48.55 -11.01 7.37
CA ILE A 510 -48.27 -12.39 6.97
C ILE A 510 -48.32 -13.25 8.25
N VAL A 511 -49.25 -14.14 8.32
CA VAL A 511 -49.47 -15.04 9.47
C VAL A 511 -48.96 -16.43 9.13
N LYS A 512 -48.01 -16.93 9.89
CA LYS A 512 -47.47 -18.28 9.79
C LYS A 512 -48.13 -19.17 10.83
N TYR A 513 -48.66 -20.29 10.40
CA TYR A 513 -49.33 -21.25 11.28
C TYR A 513 -48.40 -22.41 11.69
N THR A 514 -48.76 -23.08 12.79
CA THR A 514 -48.03 -24.26 13.31
C THR A 514 -48.06 -25.46 12.37
N ASN A 515 -49.04 -25.55 11.49
CA ASN A 515 -49.16 -26.58 10.43
C ASN A 515 -48.28 -26.29 9.19
N GLY A 516 -47.49 -25.19 9.22
CA GLY A 516 -46.62 -24.79 8.10
C GLY A 516 -47.29 -23.86 7.09
N GLU A 517 -48.62 -23.68 7.10
CA GLU A 517 -49.29 -22.72 6.22
C GLU A 517 -48.87 -21.28 6.51
N THR A 518 -48.87 -20.46 5.47
CA THR A 518 -48.63 -19.01 5.59
C THR A 518 -49.76 -18.28 4.85
N LYS A 519 -50.46 -17.36 5.53
CA LYS A 519 -51.56 -16.60 4.96
C LYS A 519 -51.34 -15.09 5.09
N LYS A 520 -51.68 -14.35 4.04
CA LYS A 520 -51.79 -12.89 4.05
C LYS A 520 -53.15 -12.50 4.61
N MET A 521 -53.17 -11.70 5.65
CA MET A 521 -54.40 -11.28 6.34
C MET A 521 -54.44 -9.77 6.53
N ILE A 522 -55.64 -9.21 6.55
CA ILE A 522 -55.89 -7.82 6.94
C ILE A 522 -56.73 -7.88 8.22
N LYS A 523 -56.28 -7.24 9.28
CA LYS A 523 -57.10 -7.08 10.48
C LYS A 523 -58.20 -6.06 10.16
N LYS A 524 -59.45 -6.47 10.26
CA LYS A 524 -60.60 -5.59 10.12
C LYS A 524 -60.79 -4.74 11.37
#